data_3db007a98a5a32bed944035645f37f9a
#
_entry.id   3db007a98a5a32bed944035645f37f9a
#
_cell.length_a   1.000
_cell.length_b   1.000
_cell.length_c   1.000
_cell.angle_alpha   90.00
_cell.angle_beta   90.00
_cell.angle_gamma   90.00
#
_symmetry.space_group_name_H-M   'P 1'
#
loop_
_entity.id
_entity.type
_entity.pdbx_description
1 polymer ?
#
loop_
_entity_poly.entity_id
_entity_poly.type
_entity_poly.pdbx_seq_one_letter_code
_entity_poly.pdbx_strand_id
1 'polypeptide(L)'
;MPTLRQGSSGPDVTNLQQKLKDLGFDPNGVDGHFGAGTRDAVIAFQQSKGLQADGNAGPITLAALQSDGNDAAGGGATSDASDAAVSTPDAGTTASSLPATLPNKLNENDFQEAAALLKCDVPAIKAVAEVESGGDGFLSDGRMKILFEGHKFYKYTKGAFAQTHPTICYKTWTKAFYAKGKTADIRGAGELARLDEAIALDRAAALMSASYGKFQMMGFNFGICGFANVEGFYAAMLVSEGEHLKAFCNFITSNSLDGALRKHQWAKLAAGYNGPSYKDNRYDTKLANAFTKYSNQ
;
A
#
# COMPACT_ATOMS: atom_id res chain seq x y z
N MET A 1 9.57 -8.46 -8.33
CA MET A 1 10.40 -7.95 -9.45
C MET A 1 11.04 -6.66 -9.02
N PRO A 2 12.32 -6.43 -9.30
CA PRO A 2 12.97 -5.16 -8.95
C PRO A 2 12.29 -4.00 -9.69
N THR A 3 12.26 -2.82 -9.07
CA THR A 3 11.80 -1.60 -9.72
C THR A 3 12.80 -1.21 -10.81
N LEU A 4 12.32 -1.11 -12.06
CA LEU A 4 13.10 -0.63 -13.18
C LEU A 4 12.97 0.90 -13.27
N ARG A 5 14.10 1.59 -13.40
CA ARG A 5 14.18 3.05 -13.41
C ARG A 5 15.30 3.54 -14.33
N GLN A 6 15.37 4.82 -14.56
CA GLN A 6 16.44 5.40 -15.38
C GLN A 6 17.82 4.95 -14.88
N GLY A 7 18.62 4.41 -15.79
CA GLY A 7 19.90 3.75 -15.52
C GLY A 7 19.84 2.24 -15.33
N SER A 8 18.66 1.64 -15.22
CA SER A 8 18.51 0.17 -15.26
C SER A 8 18.80 -0.35 -16.65
N SER A 9 19.29 -1.59 -16.75
CA SER A 9 19.57 -2.24 -18.05
C SER A 9 19.41 -3.76 -17.96
N GLY A 10 19.18 -4.39 -19.13
CA GLY A 10 19.08 -5.85 -19.26
C GLY A 10 17.72 -6.32 -19.75
N PRO A 11 17.48 -7.67 -19.74
CA PRO A 11 16.29 -8.29 -20.33
C PRO A 11 14.97 -7.77 -19.76
N ASP A 12 14.91 -7.45 -18.47
CA ASP A 12 13.70 -6.92 -17.84
C ASP A 12 13.34 -5.53 -18.39
N VAL A 13 14.34 -4.71 -18.73
CA VAL A 13 14.13 -3.40 -19.38
C VAL A 13 13.66 -3.60 -20.81
N THR A 14 14.24 -4.54 -21.56
CA THR A 14 13.79 -4.90 -22.90
C THR A 14 12.33 -5.32 -22.91
N ASN A 15 11.93 -6.18 -21.97
CA ASN A 15 10.55 -6.63 -21.82
C ASN A 15 9.59 -5.47 -21.45
N LEU A 16 10.01 -4.56 -20.58
CA LEU A 16 9.25 -3.36 -20.25
C LEU A 16 9.05 -2.48 -21.47
N GLN A 17 10.13 -2.16 -22.21
CA GLN A 17 10.09 -1.34 -23.40
C GLN A 17 9.18 -1.92 -24.48
N GLN A 18 9.26 -3.24 -24.70
CA GLN A 18 8.39 -3.92 -25.67
C GLN A 18 6.92 -3.79 -25.29
N LYS A 19 6.57 -4.06 -24.02
CA LYS A 19 5.19 -3.92 -23.54
C LYS A 19 4.64 -2.51 -23.64
N LEU A 20 5.44 -1.49 -23.28
CA LEU A 20 5.06 -0.10 -23.43
C LEU A 20 4.77 0.22 -24.90
N LYS A 21 5.64 -0.22 -25.81
CA LYS A 21 5.48 -0.01 -27.25
C LYS A 21 4.22 -0.70 -27.78
N ASP A 22 3.96 -1.95 -27.37
CA ASP A 22 2.78 -2.73 -27.79
C ASP A 22 1.46 -2.06 -27.32
N LEU A 23 1.51 -1.32 -26.21
CA LEU A 23 0.40 -0.54 -25.67
C LEU A 23 0.33 0.91 -26.21
N GLY A 24 1.19 1.26 -27.18
CA GLY A 24 1.18 2.58 -27.82
C GLY A 24 1.98 3.66 -27.09
N PHE A 25 2.75 3.30 -26.06
CA PHE A 25 3.65 4.22 -25.34
C PHE A 25 5.08 4.03 -25.84
N ASP A 26 5.54 4.87 -26.76
CA ASP A 26 6.86 4.72 -27.41
C ASP A 26 8.00 4.99 -26.41
N PRO A 27 8.83 3.98 -26.07
CA PRO A 27 10.00 4.14 -25.21
C PRO A 27 11.22 4.74 -25.94
N ASN A 28 11.06 5.17 -27.18
CA ASN A 28 12.14 5.63 -28.08
C ASN A 28 13.18 4.55 -28.39
N GLY A 29 12.69 3.31 -28.59
CA GLY A 29 13.50 2.13 -28.89
C GLY A 29 13.35 1.02 -27.83
N VAL A 30 13.65 -0.22 -28.26
CA VAL A 30 13.68 -1.40 -27.40
C VAL A 30 15.14 -1.90 -27.37
N ASP A 31 15.96 -1.21 -26.59
CA ASP A 31 17.42 -1.40 -26.54
C ASP A 31 17.93 -2.02 -25.24
N GLY A 32 17.01 -2.29 -24.30
CA GLY A 32 17.36 -2.84 -22.99
C GLY A 32 18.04 -1.83 -22.05
N HIS A 33 18.04 -0.53 -22.40
CA HIS A 33 18.56 0.53 -21.55
C HIS A 33 17.42 1.48 -21.13
N PHE A 34 17.19 1.63 -19.84
CA PHE A 34 16.17 2.53 -19.33
C PHE A 34 16.66 3.99 -19.40
N GLY A 35 16.53 4.58 -20.56
CA GLY A 35 16.88 5.97 -20.83
C GLY A 35 15.72 6.95 -20.55
N ALA A 36 15.89 8.20 -21.00
CA ALA A 36 14.87 9.23 -20.87
C ALA A 36 13.59 8.88 -21.64
N GLY A 37 13.68 8.33 -22.85
CA GLY A 37 12.51 7.90 -23.64
C GLY A 37 11.70 6.81 -22.96
N THR A 38 12.37 5.80 -22.36
CA THR A 38 11.71 4.76 -21.57
C THR A 38 11.02 5.34 -20.35
N ARG A 39 11.66 6.28 -19.65
CA ARG A 39 11.06 6.98 -18.51
C ARG A 39 9.80 7.75 -18.90
N ASP A 40 9.86 8.49 -20.01
CA ASP A 40 8.73 9.29 -20.47
C ASP A 40 7.55 8.40 -20.93
N ALA A 41 7.83 7.26 -21.57
CA ALA A 41 6.84 6.25 -21.89
C ALA A 41 6.19 5.62 -20.63
N VAL A 42 6.99 5.35 -19.60
CA VAL A 42 6.46 4.87 -18.30
C VAL A 42 5.58 5.94 -17.67
N ILE A 43 5.97 7.21 -17.67
CA ILE A 43 5.15 8.32 -17.16
C ILE A 43 3.81 8.41 -17.91
N ALA A 44 3.84 8.37 -19.25
CA ALA A 44 2.63 8.42 -20.06
C ALA A 44 1.69 7.23 -19.79
N PHE A 45 2.25 6.03 -19.68
CA PHE A 45 1.50 4.84 -19.29
C PHE A 45 0.89 4.98 -17.88
N GLN A 46 1.68 5.41 -16.90
CA GLN A 46 1.22 5.62 -15.53
C GLN A 46 0.08 6.65 -15.49
N GLN A 47 0.18 7.75 -16.24
CA GLN A 47 -0.89 8.75 -16.36
C GLN A 47 -2.15 8.16 -16.98
N SER A 48 -2.04 7.37 -18.05
CA SER A 48 -3.18 6.72 -18.70
C SER A 48 -3.93 5.74 -17.80
N LYS A 49 -3.23 5.19 -16.80
CA LYS A 49 -3.79 4.24 -15.82
C LYS A 49 -4.13 4.88 -14.48
N GLY A 50 -4.02 6.20 -14.36
CA GLY A 50 -4.23 6.89 -13.08
C GLY A 50 -3.22 6.51 -11.99
N LEU A 51 -2.05 5.95 -12.40
CA LEU A 51 -0.96 5.60 -11.50
C LEU A 51 -0.10 6.84 -11.20
N GLN A 52 0.72 6.74 -10.16
CA GLN A 52 1.72 7.76 -9.91
C GLN A 52 2.70 7.85 -11.09
N ALA A 53 2.74 9.00 -11.75
CA ALA A 53 3.57 9.24 -12.91
C ALA A 53 5.00 9.64 -12.50
N ASP A 54 5.70 8.75 -11.78
CA ASP A 54 7.06 8.96 -11.26
C ASP A 54 8.16 8.51 -12.23
N GLY A 55 7.76 7.84 -13.32
CA GLY A 55 8.66 7.32 -14.32
C GLY A 55 9.47 6.10 -13.88
N ASN A 56 9.08 5.46 -12.78
CA ASN A 56 9.68 4.22 -12.32
C ASN A 56 8.70 3.05 -12.56
N ALA A 57 9.15 2.01 -13.23
CA ALA A 57 8.35 0.81 -13.43
C ALA A 57 8.50 -0.12 -12.21
N GLY A 58 7.80 0.24 -11.14
CA GLY A 58 7.66 -0.56 -9.93
C GLY A 58 6.63 -1.68 -10.08
N PRO A 59 6.41 -2.51 -9.03
CA PRO A 59 5.49 -3.64 -9.07
C PRO A 59 4.08 -3.27 -9.56
N ILE A 60 3.56 -2.12 -9.17
CA ILE A 60 2.22 -1.65 -9.58
C ILE A 60 2.19 -1.34 -11.08
N THR A 61 3.19 -0.62 -11.58
CA THR A 61 3.32 -0.30 -13.00
C THR A 61 3.51 -1.57 -13.84
N LEU A 62 4.35 -2.50 -13.36
CA LEU A 62 4.59 -3.78 -14.03
C LEU A 62 3.35 -4.69 -14.02
N ALA A 63 2.58 -4.70 -12.94
CA ALA A 63 1.31 -5.44 -12.87
C ALA A 63 0.27 -4.85 -13.82
N ALA A 64 0.13 -3.53 -13.89
CA ALA A 64 -0.76 -2.86 -14.84
C ALA A 64 -0.38 -3.15 -16.30
N LEU A 65 0.92 -3.16 -16.63
CA LEU A 65 1.42 -3.54 -17.96
C LEU A 65 1.15 -5.02 -18.32
N GLN A 66 0.97 -5.89 -17.33
CA GLN A 66 0.65 -7.30 -17.58
C GLN A 66 -0.85 -7.52 -17.82
N SER A 67 -1.72 -6.79 -17.13
CA SER A 67 -3.17 -6.89 -17.34
C SER A 67 -3.61 -6.39 -18.71
N ASP A 68 -3.03 -5.31 -19.22
CA ASP A 68 -3.36 -4.76 -20.54
C ASP A 68 -2.84 -5.59 -21.72
N GLY A 69 -1.79 -6.38 -21.51
CA GLY A 69 -1.25 -7.27 -22.55
C GLY A 69 -2.13 -8.49 -22.84
N ASN A 70 -3.16 -8.77 -22.05
CA ASN A 70 -4.04 -9.92 -22.22
C ASN A 70 -5.31 -9.60 -23.04
N ASP A 71 -5.62 -8.30 -23.26
CA ASP A 71 -6.81 -7.87 -24.00
C ASP A 71 -6.55 -7.60 -25.50
N ALA A 72 -5.32 -7.76 -25.98
CA ALA A 72 -4.89 -7.43 -27.34
C ALA A 72 -4.98 -8.60 -28.35
N ALA A 73 -5.82 -9.65 -28.11
CA ALA A 73 -6.06 -10.70 -29.08
C ALA A 73 -7.54 -10.80 -29.46
N GLY A 74 -8.01 -9.92 -30.35
CA GLY A 74 -9.36 -10.04 -30.92
C GLY A 74 -9.88 -8.81 -31.66
N GLY A 75 -9.46 -8.61 -32.93
CA GLY A 75 -10.32 -8.21 -34.05
C GLY A 75 -10.75 -6.77 -34.28
N GLY A 76 -10.13 -6.09 -35.26
CA GLY A 76 -10.77 -5.50 -36.44
C GLY A 76 -11.61 -4.21 -36.36
N ALA A 77 -10.99 -3.12 -36.76
CA ALA A 77 -11.49 -1.96 -37.54
C ALA A 77 -13.01 -1.66 -37.63
N THR A 78 -13.42 -0.42 -37.31
CA THR A 78 -13.81 0.63 -38.29
C THR A 78 -14.08 1.96 -37.56
N SER A 79 -13.73 3.02 -38.31
CA SER A 79 -13.88 4.46 -38.05
C SER A 79 -15.34 4.89 -37.74
N ASP A 80 -15.55 5.83 -36.79
CA ASP A 80 -15.98 7.17 -37.12
C ASP A 80 -15.98 8.10 -35.90
N ALA A 81 -15.71 9.36 -36.19
CA ALA A 81 -15.62 10.43 -35.22
C ALA A 81 -17.00 10.87 -34.72
N SER A 82 -17.12 11.19 -33.46
CA SER A 82 -17.57 12.49 -32.92
C SER A 82 -18.11 12.31 -31.49
N ASP A 83 -17.83 13.31 -30.74
CA ASP A 83 -18.41 13.80 -29.49
C ASP A 83 -17.67 13.52 -28.18
N ALA A 84 -17.09 14.63 -27.73
CA ALA A 84 -16.48 14.79 -26.43
C ALA A 84 -17.55 14.69 -25.33
N ALA A 85 -17.57 13.56 -24.63
CA ALA A 85 -18.12 13.47 -23.31
C ALA A 85 -16.97 13.25 -22.33
N VAL A 86 -16.77 14.22 -21.45
CA VAL A 86 -15.90 14.11 -20.28
C VAL A 86 -16.43 12.96 -19.43
N SER A 87 -15.83 11.78 -19.58
CA SER A 87 -16.10 10.64 -18.69
C SER A 87 -15.36 10.89 -17.38
N THR A 88 -16.12 11.10 -16.32
CA THR A 88 -15.67 10.97 -14.93
C THR A 88 -14.95 9.63 -14.77
N PRO A 89 -13.83 9.56 -14.02
CA PRO A 89 -13.15 8.28 -13.77
C PRO A 89 -14.11 7.37 -13.02
N ASP A 90 -14.28 6.17 -13.57
CA ASP A 90 -15.13 5.12 -13.04
C ASP A 90 -14.75 4.79 -11.59
N ALA A 91 -15.71 4.89 -10.70
CA ALA A 91 -15.59 4.71 -9.26
C ALA A 91 -15.50 3.21 -8.88
N GLY A 92 -14.60 2.44 -9.52
CA GLY A 92 -14.74 1.00 -9.67
C GLY A 92 -14.03 0.07 -8.71
N THR A 93 -13.29 0.51 -7.70
CA THR A 93 -12.69 -0.46 -6.75
C THR A 93 -13.15 -0.18 -5.32
N THR A 94 -14.08 -0.98 -4.84
CA THR A 94 -14.51 -0.97 -3.44
C THR A 94 -13.46 -1.67 -2.57
N ALA A 95 -13.40 -1.32 -1.28
CA ALA A 95 -12.52 -2.00 -0.33
C ALA A 95 -12.93 -3.46 -0.09
N SER A 96 -14.16 -3.82 -0.44
CA SER A 96 -14.71 -5.19 -0.33
C SER A 96 -14.38 -6.09 -1.52
N SER A 97 -13.80 -5.57 -2.63
CA SER A 97 -13.47 -6.40 -3.78
C SER A 97 -12.42 -7.46 -3.42
N LEU A 98 -12.65 -8.69 -3.87
CA LEU A 98 -11.70 -9.79 -3.69
C LEU A 98 -10.55 -9.64 -4.70
N PRO A 99 -9.28 -9.83 -4.30
CA PRO A 99 -8.16 -9.88 -5.23
C PRO A 99 -8.28 -11.12 -6.13
N ALA A 100 -7.77 -11.02 -7.37
CA ALA A 100 -7.77 -12.13 -8.33
C ALA A 100 -6.92 -13.32 -7.85
N THR A 101 -5.92 -13.06 -7.03
CA THR A 101 -5.06 -14.07 -6.37
C THR A 101 -4.89 -13.71 -4.91
N LEU A 102 -4.70 -14.71 -4.04
CA LEU A 102 -4.40 -14.47 -2.63
C LEU A 102 -3.08 -13.70 -2.50
N PRO A 103 -3.05 -12.60 -1.75
CA PRO A 103 -1.85 -11.80 -1.56
C PRO A 103 -0.74 -12.59 -0.87
N ASN A 104 0.50 -12.33 -1.28
CA ASN A 104 1.65 -12.99 -0.70
C ASN A 104 1.88 -12.55 0.75
N LYS A 105 2.08 -13.54 1.62
CA LYS A 105 2.57 -13.31 2.99
C LYS A 105 4.04 -12.94 2.99
N LEU A 106 4.52 -12.35 4.10
CA LEU A 106 5.94 -12.09 4.30
C LEU A 106 6.77 -13.35 4.14
N ASN A 107 7.84 -13.24 3.41
CA ASN A 107 8.82 -14.28 3.18
C ASN A 107 10.24 -13.77 3.53
N GLU A 108 11.24 -14.66 3.46
CA GLU A 108 12.61 -14.34 3.86
C GLU A 108 13.22 -13.21 3.02
N ASN A 109 12.91 -13.15 1.72
CA ASN A 109 13.39 -12.09 0.84
C ASN A 109 12.86 -10.70 1.26
N ASP A 110 11.59 -10.61 1.67
CA ASP A 110 11.00 -9.35 2.16
C ASP A 110 11.75 -8.84 3.40
N PHE A 111 12.14 -9.74 4.31
CA PHE A 111 12.92 -9.37 5.50
C PHE A 111 14.35 -8.93 5.15
N GLN A 112 14.98 -9.59 4.18
CA GLN A 112 16.32 -9.21 3.70
C GLN A 112 16.30 -7.84 3.02
N GLU A 113 15.32 -7.57 2.16
CA GLU A 113 15.15 -6.27 1.50
C GLU A 113 14.90 -5.15 2.53
N ALA A 114 14.05 -5.40 3.52
CA ALA A 114 13.77 -4.44 4.60
C ALA A 114 15.01 -4.18 5.47
N ALA A 115 15.76 -5.22 5.81
CA ALA A 115 17.00 -5.10 6.56
C ALA A 115 18.06 -4.29 5.80
N ALA A 116 18.21 -4.53 4.50
CA ALA A 116 19.10 -3.77 3.63
C ALA A 116 18.66 -2.29 3.54
N LEU A 117 17.38 -2.02 3.39
CA LEU A 117 16.82 -0.65 3.32
C LEU A 117 17.10 0.13 4.60
N LEU A 118 16.88 -0.47 5.77
CA LEU A 118 17.08 0.16 7.08
C LEU A 118 18.53 0.04 7.60
N LYS A 119 19.40 -0.71 6.87
CA LYS A 119 20.79 -0.99 7.24
C LYS A 119 20.91 -1.63 8.63
N CYS A 120 20.03 -2.56 8.95
CA CYS A 120 20.00 -3.31 10.20
C CYS A 120 20.07 -4.82 9.91
N ASP A 121 20.11 -5.64 10.96
CA ASP A 121 20.08 -7.09 10.81
C ASP A 121 18.64 -7.62 10.58
N VAL A 122 18.53 -8.78 9.93
CA VAL A 122 17.27 -9.45 9.65
C VAL A 122 16.51 -9.82 10.92
N PRO A 123 17.14 -10.34 12.00
CA PRO A 123 16.48 -10.57 13.28
C PRO A 123 15.74 -9.36 13.83
N ALA A 124 16.30 -8.14 13.69
CA ALA A 124 15.63 -6.91 14.15
C ALA A 124 14.36 -6.63 13.37
N ILE A 125 14.36 -6.83 12.05
CA ILE A 125 13.14 -6.66 11.21
C ILE A 125 12.08 -7.71 11.57
N LYS A 126 12.49 -8.98 11.74
CA LYS A 126 11.57 -10.06 12.14
C LYS A 126 10.95 -9.78 13.51
N ALA A 127 11.75 -9.29 14.47
CA ALA A 127 11.26 -8.91 15.79
C ALA A 127 10.20 -7.81 15.73
N VAL A 128 10.46 -6.76 14.95
CA VAL A 128 9.50 -5.68 14.75
C VAL A 128 8.25 -6.18 14.03
N ALA A 129 8.39 -6.97 12.98
CA ALA A 129 7.26 -7.54 12.26
C ALA A 129 6.39 -8.43 13.16
N GLU A 130 6.97 -9.22 14.06
CA GLU A 130 6.22 -10.04 15.02
C GLU A 130 5.45 -9.20 16.04
N VAL A 131 6.09 -8.16 16.59
CA VAL A 131 5.54 -7.38 17.71
C VAL A 131 4.52 -6.33 17.23
N GLU A 132 4.80 -5.68 16.12
CA GLU A 132 3.95 -4.58 15.60
C GLU A 132 2.85 -5.09 14.66
N SER A 133 2.91 -6.35 14.21
CA SER A 133 1.85 -6.91 13.40
C SER A 133 0.71 -7.45 14.28
N GLY A 134 -0.49 -7.01 14.01
CA GLY A 134 -1.71 -7.58 14.61
C GLY A 134 -2.10 -8.94 14.00
N GLY A 135 -1.13 -9.77 13.57
CA GLY A 135 -1.32 -11.01 12.84
C GLY A 135 -1.19 -10.83 11.32
N ASP A 136 -1.99 -11.54 10.53
CA ASP A 136 -1.97 -11.43 9.07
C ASP A 136 -2.46 -10.07 8.59
N GLY A 137 -1.89 -9.59 7.47
CA GLY A 137 -2.27 -8.33 6.82
C GLY A 137 -3.52 -8.44 5.96
N PHE A 138 -3.96 -9.68 5.72
CA PHE A 138 -5.15 -10.01 4.92
C PHE A 138 -6.08 -10.94 5.71
N LEU A 139 -7.35 -10.91 5.36
CA LEU A 139 -8.36 -11.84 5.83
C LEU A 139 -8.18 -13.20 5.14
N SER A 140 -8.86 -14.23 5.63
CA SER A 140 -8.77 -15.58 5.06
C SER A 140 -9.25 -15.68 3.61
N ASP A 141 -10.10 -14.75 3.17
CA ASP A 141 -10.59 -14.64 1.80
C ASP A 141 -9.70 -13.76 0.88
N GLY A 142 -8.55 -13.31 1.37
CA GLY A 142 -7.59 -12.49 0.61
C GLY A 142 -7.86 -10.99 0.62
N ARG A 143 -8.98 -10.51 1.18
CA ARG A 143 -9.22 -9.08 1.31
C ARG A 143 -8.29 -8.47 2.36
N MET A 144 -7.86 -7.25 2.12
CA MET A 144 -6.96 -6.54 3.03
C MET A 144 -7.61 -6.28 4.39
N LYS A 145 -6.88 -6.56 5.46
CA LYS A 145 -7.30 -6.22 6.83
C LYS A 145 -7.21 -4.72 7.04
N ILE A 146 -8.31 -4.11 7.45
CA ILE A 146 -8.37 -2.66 7.73
C ILE A 146 -9.07 -2.39 9.06
N LEU A 147 -8.92 -1.15 9.56
CA LEU A 147 -9.75 -0.59 10.61
C LEU A 147 -10.14 0.83 10.21
N PHE A 148 -11.43 1.07 10.01
CA PHE A 148 -11.95 2.37 9.61
C PHE A 148 -12.27 3.25 10.82
N GLU A 149 -11.72 4.47 10.81
CA GLU A 149 -11.79 5.45 11.88
C GLU A 149 -12.72 6.62 11.53
N GLY A 150 -14.00 6.50 11.83
CA GLY A 150 -15.02 7.50 11.46
C GLY A 150 -14.76 8.90 12.05
N HIS A 151 -14.04 9.02 13.16
CA HIS A 151 -13.64 10.34 13.69
C HIS A 151 -12.54 10.99 12.83
N LYS A 152 -11.73 10.22 12.13
CA LYS A 152 -10.78 10.74 11.13
C LYS A 152 -11.55 11.16 9.88
N PHE A 153 -12.53 10.37 9.44
CA PHE A 153 -13.41 10.74 8.34
C PHE A 153 -14.16 12.04 8.60
N TYR A 154 -14.70 12.20 9.81
CA TYR A 154 -15.26 13.49 10.25
C TYR A 154 -14.26 14.65 10.11
N LYS A 155 -13.03 14.44 10.56
CA LYS A 155 -11.98 15.45 10.47
C LYS A 155 -11.69 15.88 9.02
N TYR A 156 -11.51 14.92 8.11
CA TYR A 156 -11.15 15.20 6.72
C TYR A 156 -12.31 15.75 5.90
N THR A 157 -13.55 15.33 6.17
CA THR A 157 -14.78 15.86 5.54
C THR A 157 -15.34 17.10 6.25
N LYS A 158 -14.70 17.56 7.32
CA LYS A 158 -15.20 18.66 8.19
C LYS A 158 -16.62 18.40 8.70
N GLY A 159 -16.97 17.12 8.90
CA GLY A 159 -18.26 16.71 9.42
C GLY A 159 -19.41 16.75 8.41
N ALA A 160 -19.13 16.89 7.11
CA ALA A 160 -20.17 17.04 6.07
C ALA A 160 -21.22 15.92 6.09
N PHE A 161 -20.86 14.71 6.52
CA PHE A 161 -21.74 13.54 6.52
C PHE A 161 -22.23 13.13 7.92
N ALA A 162 -21.96 13.93 8.96
CA ALA A 162 -22.24 13.53 10.34
C ALA A 162 -23.73 13.35 10.65
N GLN A 163 -24.61 14.10 9.99
CA GLN A 163 -26.06 13.98 10.18
C GLN A 163 -26.67 12.81 9.42
N THR A 164 -26.18 12.55 8.20
CA THR A 164 -26.75 11.51 7.32
C THR A 164 -26.10 10.14 7.58
N HIS A 165 -24.84 10.10 8.01
CA HIS A 165 -24.06 8.86 8.23
C HIS A 165 -23.36 8.89 9.61
N PRO A 166 -24.12 8.94 10.72
CA PRO A 166 -23.55 9.14 12.06
C PRO A 166 -22.67 7.98 12.57
N THR A 167 -22.79 6.78 11.98
CA THR A 167 -21.98 5.61 12.29
C THR A 167 -20.64 5.59 11.55
N ILE A 168 -20.53 6.38 10.47
CA ILE A 168 -19.35 6.50 9.60
C ILE A 168 -18.61 7.82 9.85
N CYS A 169 -19.34 8.90 10.13
CA CYS A 169 -18.81 10.26 10.29
C CYS A 169 -19.19 10.81 11.67
N TYR A 170 -18.29 10.75 12.65
CA TYR A 170 -18.55 11.21 14.02
C TYR A 170 -17.36 11.96 14.60
N LYS A 171 -17.64 12.99 15.44
CA LYS A 171 -16.65 13.94 15.92
C LYS A 171 -15.64 13.33 16.90
N THR A 172 -16.09 12.52 17.82
CA THR A 172 -15.31 12.01 18.97
C THR A 172 -14.97 10.54 18.78
N TRP A 173 -13.70 10.17 19.00
CA TRP A 173 -13.27 8.77 18.93
C TRP A 173 -14.13 7.87 19.85
N THR A 174 -14.56 6.75 19.30
CA THR A 174 -15.32 5.72 19.99
C THR A 174 -15.17 4.36 19.29
N LYS A 175 -15.18 3.28 20.07
CA LYS A 175 -15.26 1.90 19.55
C LYS A 175 -16.72 1.44 19.32
N ALA A 176 -17.71 2.27 19.64
CA ALA A 176 -19.12 1.88 19.56
C ALA A 176 -19.55 1.44 18.16
N PHE A 177 -18.95 2.03 17.12
CA PHE A 177 -19.27 1.79 15.72
C PHE A 177 -18.31 0.81 15.03
N TYR A 178 -17.30 0.28 15.71
CA TYR A 178 -16.45 -0.75 15.12
C TYR A 178 -17.23 -2.01 14.84
N ALA A 179 -16.92 -2.67 13.74
CA ALA A 179 -17.58 -3.90 13.33
C ALA A 179 -17.46 -4.98 14.41
N LYS A 180 -18.57 -5.65 14.67
CA LYS A 180 -18.67 -6.71 15.68
C LYS A 180 -18.75 -8.08 14.99
N GLY A 181 -18.22 -9.10 15.65
CA GLY A 181 -18.29 -10.46 15.13
C GLY A 181 -17.46 -11.44 15.96
N LYS A 182 -17.79 -12.71 15.85
CA LYS A 182 -17.13 -13.79 16.62
C LYS A 182 -15.72 -14.08 16.11
N THR A 183 -15.46 -13.90 14.82
CA THR A 183 -14.16 -14.15 14.19
C THR A 183 -13.51 -12.85 13.70
N ALA A 184 -12.20 -12.89 13.45
CA ALA A 184 -11.46 -11.77 12.84
C ALA A 184 -12.00 -11.44 11.43
N ASP A 185 -12.33 -12.47 10.63
CA ASP A 185 -12.83 -12.29 9.27
C ASP A 185 -14.20 -11.60 9.24
N ILE A 186 -15.12 -11.96 10.15
CA ILE A 186 -16.43 -11.30 10.24
C ILE A 186 -16.26 -9.82 10.61
N ARG A 187 -15.38 -9.51 11.58
CA ARG A 187 -15.08 -8.12 11.95
C ARG A 187 -14.40 -7.37 10.81
N GLY A 188 -13.44 -8.01 10.14
CA GLY A 188 -12.74 -7.43 9.00
C GLY A 188 -13.67 -7.11 7.84
N ALA A 189 -14.56 -8.03 7.49
CA ALA A 189 -15.59 -7.79 6.46
C ALA A 189 -16.50 -6.61 6.81
N GLY A 190 -16.87 -6.48 8.09
CA GLY A 190 -17.67 -5.34 8.55
C GLY A 190 -16.90 -4.01 8.49
N GLU A 191 -15.60 -3.99 8.78
CA GLU A 191 -14.80 -2.77 8.63
C GLU A 191 -14.61 -2.38 7.16
N LEU A 192 -14.45 -3.36 6.26
CA LEU A 192 -14.42 -3.12 4.82
C LEU A 192 -15.73 -2.50 4.32
N ALA A 193 -16.88 -3.02 4.75
CA ALA A 193 -18.18 -2.45 4.38
C ALA A 193 -18.33 -0.99 4.86
N ARG A 194 -17.84 -0.66 6.05
CA ARG A 194 -17.79 0.72 6.56
C ARG A 194 -16.89 1.63 5.74
N LEU A 195 -15.73 1.11 5.30
CA LEU A 195 -14.84 1.84 4.41
C LEU A 195 -15.49 2.07 3.04
N ASP A 196 -16.16 1.05 2.47
CA ASP A 196 -16.88 1.17 1.20
C ASP A 196 -17.99 2.23 1.26
N GLU A 197 -18.77 2.28 2.36
CA GLU A 197 -19.75 3.32 2.59
C GLU A 197 -19.10 4.72 2.61
N ALA A 198 -17.97 4.86 3.29
CA ALA A 198 -17.22 6.12 3.34
C ALA A 198 -16.62 6.50 1.97
N ILE A 199 -16.13 5.52 1.19
CA ILE A 199 -15.59 5.71 -0.17
C ILE A 199 -16.67 6.28 -1.10
N ALA A 200 -17.90 5.80 -0.99
CA ALA A 200 -19.03 6.31 -1.77
C ALA A 200 -19.38 7.78 -1.48
N LEU A 201 -18.99 8.28 -0.30
CA LEU A 201 -19.23 9.68 0.11
C LEU A 201 -18.07 10.61 -0.25
N ASP A 202 -16.85 10.22 0.09
CA ASP A 202 -15.60 10.94 -0.20
C ASP A 202 -14.43 9.94 -0.16
N ARG A 203 -14.00 9.50 -1.33
CA ARG A 203 -12.98 8.45 -1.48
C ARG A 203 -11.64 8.84 -0.83
N ALA A 204 -11.15 10.04 -1.08
CA ALA A 204 -9.85 10.46 -0.56
C ALA A 204 -9.87 10.57 0.97
N ALA A 205 -10.91 11.19 1.53
CA ALA A 205 -11.10 11.28 2.97
C ALA A 205 -11.28 9.90 3.61
N ALA A 206 -12.01 8.99 2.97
CA ALA A 206 -12.22 7.62 3.43
C ALA A 206 -10.89 6.85 3.50
N LEU A 207 -10.11 6.86 2.43
CA LEU A 207 -8.82 6.19 2.37
C LEU A 207 -7.83 6.76 3.40
N MET A 208 -7.81 8.05 3.63
CA MET A 208 -7.00 8.66 4.69
C MET A 208 -7.46 8.27 6.10
N SER A 209 -8.69 7.81 6.25
CA SER A 209 -9.32 7.56 7.56
C SER A 209 -9.26 6.10 8.03
N ALA A 210 -8.66 5.22 7.28
CA ALA A 210 -8.48 3.83 7.69
C ALA A 210 -7.00 3.48 7.92
N SER A 211 -6.76 2.47 8.73
CA SER A 211 -5.47 1.80 8.84
C SER A 211 -5.47 0.50 8.04
N TYR A 212 -4.31 0.10 7.52
CA TYR A 212 -4.20 -0.90 6.48
C TYR A 212 -3.14 -1.97 6.78
N GLY A 213 -3.50 -3.21 6.46
CA GLY A 213 -2.59 -4.32 6.34
C GLY A 213 -1.97 -4.80 7.65
N LYS A 214 -0.82 -5.42 7.54
CA LYS A 214 -0.12 -6.10 8.65
C LYS A 214 0.28 -5.16 9.78
N PHE A 215 0.78 -3.97 9.44
CA PHE A 215 1.28 -2.98 10.40
C PHE A 215 0.25 -1.90 10.75
N GLN A 216 -0.99 -2.03 10.27
CA GLN A 216 -2.09 -1.09 10.53
C GLN A 216 -1.68 0.38 10.30
N MET A 217 -0.97 0.63 9.19
CA MET A 217 -0.53 1.97 8.83
C MET A 217 -1.73 2.82 8.40
N MET A 218 -1.90 3.98 9.06
CA MET A 218 -2.98 4.91 8.74
C MET A 218 -2.79 5.51 7.35
N GLY A 219 -3.86 5.58 6.55
CA GLY A 219 -3.83 6.13 5.21
C GLY A 219 -3.32 7.56 5.12
N PHE A 220 -3.62 8.41 6.13
CA PHE A 220 -3.08 9.77 6.16
C PHE A 220 -1.55 9.85 6.31
N ASN A 221 -0.89 8.75 6.62
CA ASN A 221 0.56 8.65 6.68
C ASN A 221 1.20 8.36 5.30
N PHE A 222 0.42 8.32 4.21
CA PHE A 222 0.90 7.94 2.88
C PHE A 222 2.23 8.63 2.50
N GLY A 223 2.36 9.94 2.77
CA GLY A 223 3.57 10.70 2.43
C GLY A 223 4.82 10.22 3.16
N ILE A 224 4.73 9.98 4.48
CA ILE A 224 5.87 9.46 5.27
C ILE A 224 6.11 7.97 5.04
N CYS A 225 5.12 7.25 4.49
CA CYS A 225 5.27 5.88 4.00
C CYS A 225 5.87 5.81 2.58
N GLY A 226 6.22 6.96 1.96
CA GLY A 226 6.91 7.03 0.68
C GLY A 226 6.00 7.11 -0.55
N PHE A 227 4.72 7.48 -0.39
CA PHE A 227 3.75 7.58 -1.48
C PHE A 227 3.37 9.04 -1.76
N ALA A 228 3.14 9.38 -3.03
CA ALA A 228 2.76 10.73 -3.43
C ALA A 228 1.32 11.10 -3.04
N ASN A 229 0.44 10.11 -2.98
CA ASN A 229 -0.96 10.28 -2.61
C ASN A 229 -1.52 9.03 -1.92
N VAL A 230 -2.71 9.15 -1.34
CA VAL A 230 -3.34 8.06 -0.61
C VAL A 230 -3.81 6.92 -1.51
N GLU A 231 -4.12 7.19 -2.78
CA GLU A 231 -4.51 6.15 -3.76
C GLU A 231 -3.33 5.21 -4.05
N GLY A 232 -2.14 5.76 -4.30
CA GLY A 232 -0.93 4.95 -4.51
C GLY A 232 -0.56 4.13 -3.27
N PHE A 233 -0.73 4.70 -2.08
CA PHE A 233 -0.56 3.98 -0.83
C PHE A 233 -1.57 2.83 -0.72
N TYR A 234 -2.87 3.10 -0.92
CA TYR A 234 -3.93 2.10 -0.85
C TYR A 234 -3.70 0.95 -1.85
N ALA A 235 -3.36 1.29 -3.10
CA ALA A 235 -3.06 0.31 -4.13
C ALA A 235 -1.89 -0.60 -3.75
N ALA A 236 -0.80 -0.06 -3.19
CA ALA A 236 0.33 -0.84 -2.70
C ALA A 236 -0.06 -1.78 -1.55
N MET A 237 -0.90 -1.30 -0.63
CA MET A 237 -1.38 -2.13 0.49
C MET A 237 -2.21 -3.33 0.03
N LEU A 238 -2.85 -3.28 -1.14
CA LEU A 238 -3.61 -4.41 -1.71
C LEU A 238 -2.73 -5.52 -2.29
N VAL A 239 -1.44 -5.28 -2.53
CA VAL A 239 -0.55 -6.20 -3.27
C VAL A 239 -0.05 -7.36 -2.41
N SER A 240 0.63 -7.06 -1.29
CA SER A 240 1.28 -8.09 -0.46
C SER A 240 1.67 -7.57 0.92
N GLU A 241 1.98 -8.48 1.84
CA GLU A 241 2.58 -8.10 3.13
C GLU A 241 4.00 -7.54 2.98
N GLY A 242 4.72 -7.84 1.90
CA GLY A 242 6.00 -7.22 1.56
C GLY A 242 5.86 -5.72 1.31
N GLU A 243 4.81 -5.28 0.58
CA GLU A 243 4.52 -3.86 0.40
C GLU A 243 4.11 -3.19 1.74
N HIS A 244 3.39 -3.90 2.63
CA HIS A 244 3.12 -3.43 3.99
C HIS A 244 4.41 -3.17 4.77
N LEU A 245 5.39 -4.08 4.65
CA LEU A 245 6.69 -3.96 5.31
C LEU A 245 7.51 -2.79 4.74
N LYS A 246 7.50 -2.58 3.42
CA LYS A 246 8.17 -1.42 2.80
C LYS A 246 7.59 -0.10 3.28
N ALA A 247 6.26 0.03 3.32
CA ALA A 247 5.60 1.22 3.85
C ALA A 247 5.99 1.47 5.31
N PHE A 248 6.06 0.42 6.12
CA PHE A 248 6.53 0.48 7.50
C PHE A 248 8.01 0.92 7.58
N CYS A 249 8.90 0.38 6.75
CA CYS A 249 10.31 0.79 6.71
C CYS A 249 10.48 2.28 6.36
N ASN A 250 9.72 2.78 5.40
CA ASN A 250 9.71 4.19 5.05
C ASN A 250 9.22 5.05 6.22
N PHE A 251 8.18 4.61 6.92
CA PHE A 251 7.69 5.27 8.13
C PHE A 251 8.79 5.35 9.21
N ILE A 252 9.50 4.25 9.48
CA ILE A 252 10.61 4.19 10.44
C ILE A 252 11.71 5.19 10.07
N THR A 253 12.10 5.23 8.80
CA THR A 253 13.13 6.16 8.30
C THR A 253 12.67 7.61 8.40
N SER A 254 11.45 7.92 7.95
CA SER A 254 10.88 9.27 7.95
C SER A 254 10.72 9.86 9.36
N ASN A 255 10.54 8.99 10.37
CA ASN A 255 10.49 9.37 11.78
C ASN A 255 11.85 9.29 12.49
N SER A 256 12.95 9.07 11.76
CA SER A 256 14.32 8.96 12.32
C SER A 256 14.46 7.86 13.39
N LEU A 257 13.71 6.78 13.26
CA LEU A 257 13.72 5.63 14.18
C LEU A 257 14.68 4.52 13.73
N ASP A 258 15.16 4.58 12.51
CA ASP A 258 16.11 3.63 11.91
C ASP A 258 17.42 3.52 12.71
N GLY A 259 17.91 4.63 13.28
CA GLY A 259 19.08 4.62 14.17
C GLY A 259 18.82 3.88 15.48
N ALA A 260 17.63 3.94 16.04
CA ALA A 260 17.26 3.18 17.23
C ALA A 260 17.13 1.68 16.91
N LEU A 261 16.57 1.35 15.75
CA LEU A 261 16.45 -0.03 15.28
C LEU A 261 17.83 -0.68 15.09
N ARG A 262 18.73 -0.02 14.35
CA ARG A 262 20.12 -0.51 14.13
C ARG A 262 20.93 -0.77 15.40
N LYS A 263 20.64 -0.01 16.46
CA LYS A 263 21.32 -0.11 17.75
C LYS A 263 20.56 -0.94 18.78
N HIS A 264 19.49 -1.60 18.36
CA HIS A 264 18.59 -2.40 19.22
C HIS A 264 18.10 -1.60 20.44
N GLN A 265 17.87 -0.30 20.28
CA GLN A 265 17.36 0.58 21.33
C GLN A 265 15.84 0.46 21.41
N TRP A 266 15.36 -0.70 21.86
CA TRP A 266 13.95 -1.10 21.82
C TRP A 266 13.01 -0.12 22.49
N ALA A 267 13.40 0.42 23.65
CA ALA A 267 12.60 1.42 24.36
C ALA A 267 12.43 2.71 23.54
N LYS A 268 13.50 3.15 22.84
CA LYS A 268 13.44 4.35 21.99
C LYS A 268 12.61 4.09 20.75
N LEU A 269 12.75 2.92 20.13
CA LEU A 269 11.95 2.51 18.98
C LEU A 269 10.46 2.43 19.36
N ALA A 270 10.14 1.74 20.46
CA ALA A 270 8.78 1.60 20.96
C ALA A 270 8.13 2.95 21.32
N ALA A 271 8.88 3.86 21.97
CA ALA A 271 8.39 5.20 22.30
C ALA A 271 8.11 6.03 21.04
N GLY A 272 8.97 5.94 20.04
CA GLY A 272 8.84 6.68 18.78
C GLY A 272 7.71 6.16 17.90
N TYR A 273 7.47 4.84 17.91
CA TYR A 273 6.41 4.22 17.08
C TYR A 273 5.05 4.20 17.79
N ASN A 274 5.00 3.73 19.03
CA ASN A 274 3.76 3.53 19.80
C ASN A 274 3.38 4.72 20.71
N GLY A 275 4.23 5.75 20.74
CA GLY A 275 4.02 6.90 21.61
C GLY A 275 4.36 6.64 23.08
N PRO A 276 4.07 7.60 23.99
CA PRO A 276 4.53 7.55 25.40
C PRO A 276 3.95 6.39 26.20
N SER A 277 2.79 5.87 25.82
CA SER A 277 2.13 4.73 26.52
C SER A 277 2.68 3.35 26.10
N TYR A 278 3.81 3.27 25.39
CA TYR A 278 4.39 1.98 24.97
C TYR A 278 4.69 1.04 26.15
N LYS A 279 4.98 1.60 27.34
CA LYS A 279 5.28 0.85 28.56
C LYS A 279 4.08 0.04 29.07
N ASP A 280 2.87 0.57 28.90
CA ASP A 280 1.63 -0.08 29.34
C ASP A 280 1.44 -1.43 28.63
N ASN A 281 1.92 -1.52 27.38
CA ASN A 281 1.86 -2.72 26.55
C ASN A 281 3.19 -3.50 26.49
N ARG A 282 4.24 -3.03 27.20
CA ARG A 282 5.56 -3.65 27.29
C ARG A 282 6.20 -3.91 25.90
N TYR A 283 6.03 -2.96 24.97
CA TYR A 283 6.53 -3.11 23.58
C TYR A 283 8.03 -3.28 23.52
N ASP A 284 8.79 -2.55 24.33
CA ASP A 284 10.25 -2.66 24.45
C ASP A 284 10.71 -4.07 24.85
N THR A 285 10.06 -4.64 25.85
CA THR A 285 10.35 -6.01 26.31
C THR A 285 9.97 -7.04 25.25
N LYS A 286 8.83 -6.87 24.58
CA LYS A 286 8.39 -7.77 23.50
C LYS A 286 9.38 -7.76 22.33
N LEU A 287 9.84 -6.57 21.91
CA LEU A 287 10.83 -6.41 20.85
C LEU A 287 12.17 -7.08 21.21
N ALA A 288 12.67 -6.88 22.45
CA ALA A 288 13.89 -7.52 22.92
C ALA A 288 13.80 -9.05 22.91
N ASN A 289 12.69 -9.59 23.39
CA ASN A 289 12.46 -11.04 23.41
C ASN A 289 12.34 -11.63 22.00
N ALA A 290 11.59 -10.97 21.11
CA ALA A 290 11.46 -11.39 19.72
C ALA A 290 12.81 -11.33 18.99
N PHE A 291 13.61 -10.28 19.23
CA PHE A 291 14.94 -10.17 18.66
C PHE A 291 15.85 -11.34 19.11
N THR A 292 15.87 -11.64 20.41
CA THR A 292 16.65 -12.78 20.93
C THR A 292 16.21 -14.11 20.30
N LYS A 293 14.90 -14.32 20.13
CA LYS A 293 14.34 -15.50 19.45
C LYS A 293 14.87 -15.65 18.02
N TYR A 294 14.87 -14.57 17.23
CA TYR A 294 15.30 -14.60 15.83
C TYR A 294 16.80 -14.56 15.63
N SER A 295 17.58 -14.08 16.61
CA SER A 295 19.05 -14.11 16.59
C SER A 295 19.61 -15.50 16.85
N ASN A 296 18.82 -16.41 17.43
CA ASN A 296 19.23 -17.78 17.76
C ASN A 296 18.73 -18.82 16.74
N GLN A 297 18.12 -18.37 15.62
CA GLN A 297 17.69 -19.21 14.50
C GLN A 297 18.67 -19.12 13.33
#